data_dd622fe750b021adfe89449057cf9f3e
#
_entry.id   dd622fe750b021adfe89449057cf9f3e
#
_cell.length_a   1.000
_cell.length_b   1.000
_cell.length_c   1.000
_cell.angle_alpha   90.00
_cell.angle_beta   90.00
_cell.angle_gamma   90.00
#
_symmetry.space_group_name_H-M   'P 1'
#
loop_
_entity.id
_entity.type
_entity.pdbx_description
1 polymer ?
#
loop_
_entity_poly.entity_id
_entity_poly.type
_entity_poly.pdbx_seq_one_letter_code
_entity_poly.pdbx_strand_id
1 'polypeptide(L)'
;MKQEATRQRILDAALALFSARGYDSVSVGEIAKAVGIKAPSLYNHFPSKRAIFDAIVEATAAQYEADTDKIDIHVQNVTQDIPAFTEITADALFEKVRQIFLYSLHDENISRFRRMMTIEQFCSPELAALYSRRYVERVLDYHAGIFRALIAAGEIQAEDPDTLAMLYVAPVLTLIGVCDRQPERETECLARLEAHVRLFFRLVHEEPPAETQA
;
A
#
# COMPACT_ATOMS: atom_id res chain seq x y z
N MET A 1 -27.73 -3.84 -12.25
CA MET A 1 -26.75 -4.20 -13.29
C MET A 1 -26.30 -3.01 -14.17
N LYS A 2 -27.17 -2.40 -15.04
CA LYS A 2 -26.72 -1.30 -15.95
C LYS A 2 -26.28 -0.02 -15.22
N GLN A 3 -26.95 0.36 -14.13
CA GLN A 3 -26.62 1.53 -13.31
C GLN A 3 -25.31 1.34 -12.54
N GLU A 4 -25.08 0.14 -11.99
CA GLU A 4 -23.84 -0.21 -11.30
C GLU A 4 -22.64 -0.24 -12.25
N ALA A 5 -22.79 -0.80 -13.43
CA ALA A 5 -21.74 -0.78 -14.45
C ALA A 5 -21.37 0.65 -14.87
N THR A 6 -22.33 1.59 -14.92
CA THR A 6 -22.04 3.00 -15.20
C THR A 6 -21.33 3.68 -14.04
N ARG A 7 -21.75 3.36 -12.79
CA ARG A 7 -21.11 3.88 -11.57
C ARG A 7 -19.62 3.47 -11.53
N GLN A 8 -19.31 2.20 -11.80
CA GLN A 8 -17.92 1.73 -11.85
C GLN A 8 -17.12 2.43 -12.95
N ARG A 9 -17.65 2.58 -14.17
CA ARG A 9 -16.98 3.31 -15.25
C ARG A 9 -16.67 4.77 -14.89
N ILE A 10 -17.53 5.41 -14.08
CA ILE A 10 -17.27 6.77 -13.59
C ILE A 10 -16.08 6.77 -12.62
N LEU A 11 -16.00 5.80 -11.70
CA LEU A 11 -14.89 5.67 -10.76
C LEU A 11 -13.56 5.41 -11.49
N ASP A 12 -13.55 4.48 -12.45
CA ASP A 12 -12.37 4.12 -13.24
C ASP A 12 -11.85 5.33 -14.05
N ALA A 13 -12.75 6.04 -14.73
CA ALA A 13 -12.40 7.22 -15.51
C ALA A 13 -11.91 8.37 -14.62
N ALA A 14 -12.54 8.58 -13.47
CA ALA A 14 -12.15 9.61 -12.51
C ALA A 14 -10.77 9.29 -11.91
N LEU A 15 -10.53 8.04 -11.49
CA LEU A 15 -9.24 7.61 -10.97
C LEU A 15 -8.12 7.78 -12.00
N ALA A 16 -8.37 7.41 -13.26
CA ALA A 16 -7.40 7.60 -14.34
C ALA A 16 -7.06 9.10 -14.56
N LEU A 17 -8.06 9.97 -14.54
CA LEU A 17 -7.84 11.41 -14.70
C LEU A 17 -7.16 12.04 -13.48
N PHE A 18 -7.61 11.70 -12.27
CA PHE A 18 -7.03 12.23 -11.03
C PHE A 18 -5.57 11.79 -10.84
N SER A 19 -5.24 10.53 -11.14
CA SER A 19 -3.87 10.01 -11.03
C SER A 19 -2.89 10.64 -12.03
N ALA A 20 -3.39 11.15 -13.15
CA ALA A 20 -2.57 11.79 -14.19
C ALA A 20 -2.41 13.30 -13.99
N ARG A 21 -3.40 14.01 -13.40
CA ARG A 21 -3.48 15.46 -13.42
C ARG A 21 -3.76 16.09 -12.06
N GLY A 22 -4.00 15.29 -11.03
CA GLY A 22 -4.46 15.75 -9.71
C GLY A 22 -5.98 15.99 -9.67
N TYR A 23 -6.53 15.92 -8.46
CA TYR A 23 -7.96 16.06 -8.21
C TYR A 23 -8.50 17.43 -8.64
N ASP A 24 -7.85 18.51 -8.24
CA ASP A 24 -8.35 19.87 -8.51
C ASP A 24 -8.42 20.22 -9.98
N SER A 25 -7.47 19.73 -10.78
CA SER A 25 -7.35 20.02 -12.21
C SER A 25 -8.39 19.31 -13.09
N VAL A 26 -9.17 18.38 -12.53
CA VAL A 26 -10.17 17.60 -13.28
C VAL A 26 -11.58 18.04 -12.94
N SER A 27 -12.37 18.34 -13.97
CA SER A 27 -13.79 18.71 -13.84
C SER A 27 -14.72 17.51 -13.96
N VAL A 28 -15.93 17.61 -13.37
CA VAL A 28 -17.01 16.62 -13.54
C VAL A 28 -17.38 16.44 -15.02
N GLY A 29 -17.31 17.52 -15.81
CA GLY A 29 -17.59 17.48 -17.24
C GLY A 29 -16.59 16.62 -18.03
N GLU A 30 -15.28 16.65 -17.65
CA GLU A 30 -14.25 15.81 -18.25
C GLU A 30 -14.45 14.35 -17.90
N ILE A 31 -14.82 14.05 -16.66
CA ILE A 31 -15.14 12.67 -16.23
C ILE A 31 -16.36 12.16 -17.03
N ALA A 32 -17.42 12.94 -17.13
CA ALA A 32 -18.61 12.58 -17.90
C ALA A 32 -18.28 12.32 -19.38
N LYS A 33 -17.42 13.17 -19.98
CA LYS A 33 -16.95 13.00 -21.36
C LYS A 33 -16.14 11.71 -21.52
N ALA A 34 -15.25 11.39 -20.59
CA ALA A 34 -14.45 10.17 -20.63
C ALA A 34 -15.32 8.90 -20.57
N VAL A 35 -16.43 8.94 -19.82
CA VAL A 35 -17.40 7.83 -19.71
C VAL A 35 -18.37 7.78 -20.92
N GLY A 36 -18.47 8.86 -21.70
CA GLY A 36 -19.41 8.98 -22.82
C GLY A 36 -20.84 9.28 -22.37
N ILE A 37 -21.03 9.99 -21.25
CA ILE A 37 -22.33 10.44 -20.73
C ILE A 37 -22.40 11.97 -20.63
N LYS A 38 -23.60 12.51 -20.48
CA LYS A 38 -23.78 13.95 -20.22
C LYS A 38 -23.54 14.26 -18.73
N ALA A 39 -22.97 15.42 -18.40
CA ALA A 39 -22.71 15.84 -17.02
C ALA A 39 -23.94 15.74 -16.09
N PRO A 40 -25.16 16.12 -16.49
CA PRO A 40 -26.36 15.89 -15.66
C PRO A 40 -26.61 14.41 -15.32
N SER A 41 -26.29 13.49 -16.25
CA SER A 41 -26.45 12.05 -15.99
C SER A 41 -25.42 11.53 -14.98
N LEU A 42 -24.24 12.13 -14.90
CA LEU A 42 -23.23 11.79 -13.89
C LEU A 42 -23.72 12.14 -12.49
N TYR A 43 -24.39 13.28 -12.32
CA TYR A 43 -24.95 13.71 -11.02
C TYR A 43 -26.06 12.77 -10.50
N ASN A 44 -26.69 11.95 -11.35
CA ASN A 44 -27.60 10.87 -10.91
C ASN A 44 -26.87 9.70 -10.22
N HIS A 45 -25.55 9.58 -10.42
CA HIS A 45 -24.71 8.54 -9.81
C HIS A 45 -23.91 9.08 -8.61
N PHE A 46 -23.41 10.32 -8.71
CA PHE A 46 -22.59 10.95 -7.68
C PHE A 46 -22.99 12.43 -7.53
N PRO A 47 -23.38 12.88 -6.34
CA PRO A 47 -23.87 14.24 -6.13
C PRO A 47 -22.79 15.32 -6.30
N SER A 48 -21.49 14.94 -6.26
CA SER A 48 -20.39 15.88 -6.38
C SER A 48 -19.10 15.18 -6.85
N LYS A 49 -18.10 15.97 -7.28
CA LYS A 49 -16.73 15.47 -7.55
C LYS A 49 -16.12 14.83 -6.29
N ARG A 50 -16.39 15.40 -5.12
CA ARG A 50 -15.95 14.87 -3.83
C ARG A 50 -16.55 13.49 -3.55
N ALA A 51 -17.83 13.27 -3.82
CA ALA A 51 -18.44 11.95 -3.65
C ALA A 51 -17.84 10.88 -4.57
N ILE A 52 -17.36 11.26 -5.76
CA ILE A 52 -16.59 10.35 -6.63
C ILE A 52 -15.25 10.01 -5.98
N PHE A 53 -14.55 11.00 -5.47
CA PHE A 53 -13.25 10.80 -4.79
C PHE A 53 -13.39 9.88 -3.57
N ASP A 54 -14.36 10.13 -2.70
CA ASP A 54 -14.62 9.34 -1.50
C ASP A 54 -14.96 7.88 -1.87
N ALA A 55 -15.78 7.67 -2.91
CA ALA A 55 -16.09 6.34 -3.40
C ALA A 55 -14.87 5.61 -4.01
N ILE A 56 -13.93 6.33 -4.63
CA ILE A 56 -12.65 5.76 -5.10
C ILE A 56 -11.82 5.30 -3.89
N VAL A 57 -11.74 6.12 -2.84
CA VAL A 57 -11.02 5.77 -1.60
C VAL A 57 -11.57 4.48 -0.99
N GLU A 58 -12.90 4.37 -0.85
CA GLU A 58 -13.57 3.20 -0.31
C GLU A 58 -13.36 1.95 -1.19
N ALA A 59 -13.59 2.08 -2.50
CA ALA A 59 -13.44 0.98 -3.45
C ALA A 59 -12.01 0.43 -3.48
N THR A 60 -11.01 1.34 -3.46
CA THR A 60 -9.59 0.94 -3.47
C THR A 60 -9.17 0.30 -2.13
N ALA A 61 -9.76 0.74 -1.01
CA ALA A 61 -9.53 0.10 0.28
C ALA A 61 -10.06 -1.34 0.28
N ALA A 62 -11.31 -1.51 -0.13
CA ALA A 62 -11.96 -2.83 -0.19
C ALA A 62 -11.24 -3.77 -1.18
N GLN A 63 -10.79 -3.27 -2.34
CA GLN A 63 -10.00 -4.06 -3.28
C GLN A 63 -8.69 -4.52 -2.65
N TYR A 64 -7.95 -3.61 -2.02
CA TYR A 64 -6.66 -3.94 -1.39
C TYR A 64 -6.81 -5.04 -0.34
N GLU A 65 -7.81 -4.92 0.54
CA GLU A 65 -8.12 -5.94 1.56
C GLU A 65 -8.45 -7.29 0.92
N ALA A 66 -9.37 -7.32 -0.05
CA ALA A 66 -9.77 -8.56 -0.72
C ALA A 66 -8.62 -9.24 -1.50
N ASP A 67 -7.68 -8.47 -2.04
CA ASP A 67 -6.57 -9.01 -2.81
C ASP A 67 -5.41 -9.48 -1.90
N THR A 68 -5.17 -8.79 -0.77
CA THR A 68 -4.18 -9.22 0.23
C THR A 68 -4.64 -10.47 0.97
N ASP A 69 -5.94 -10.61 1.26
CA ASP A 69 -6.52 -11.83 1.84
C ASP A 69 -6.27 -13.08 0.98
N LYS A 70 -6.23 -12.94 -0.36
CA LYS A 70 -5.95 -14.06 -1.29
C LYS A 70 -4.51 -14.60 -1.20
N ILE A 71 -3.61 -13.83 -0.64
CA ILE A 71 -2.20 -14.20 -0.45
C ILE A 71 -1.85 -14.33 1.04
N ASP A 72 -2.86 -14.60 1.88
CA ASP A 72 -2.73 -14.78 3.33
C ASP A 72 -2.02 -13.60 4.02
N ILE A 73 -2.45 -12.37 3.69
CA ILE A 73 -2.04 -11.13 4.38
C ILE A 73 -3.29 -10.36 4.78
N HIS A 74 -3.56 -10.36 6.09
CA HIS A 74 -4.79 -9.79 6.68
C HIS A 74 -4.46 -8.47 7.41
N VAL A 75 -4.26 -7.40 6.63
CA VAL A 75 -3.83 -6.08 7.15
C VAL A 75 -4.75 -5.46 8.20
N GLN A 76 -5.96 -5.99 8.38
CA GLN A 76 -6.92 -5.59 9.43
C GLN A 76 -6.82 -6.46 10.68
N ASN A 77 -6.19 -7.63 10.60
CA ASN A 77 -6.14 -8.61 11.69
C ASN A 77 -4.77 -9.27 11.79
N VAL A 78 -3.82 -8.54 12.35
CA VAL A 78 -2.43 -9.00 12.52
C VAL A 78 -2.33 -10.36 13.21
N THR A 79 -3.23 -10.66 14.14
CA THR A 79 -3.22 -11.92 14.91
C THR A 79 -3.40 -13.15 14.02
N GLN A 80 -4.13 -13.01 12.90
CA GLN A 80 -4.35 -14.08 11.93
C GLN A 80 -3.07 -14.42 11.17
N ASP A 81 -2.19 -13.45 10.97
CA ASP A 81 -0.98 -13.60 10.18
C ASP A 81 0.23 -14.09 11.01
N ILE A 82 0.22 -13.92 12.33
CA ILE A 82 1.34 -14.32 13.20
C ILE A 82 1.84 -15.75 12.89
N PRO A 83 0.99 -16.79 12.75
CA PRO A 83 1.45 -18.14 12.47
C PRO A 83 2.23 -18.27 11.16
N ALA A 84 1.93 -17.43 10.16
CA ALA A 84 2.62 -17.44 8.87
C ALA A 84 4.03 -16.81 8.93
N PHE A 85 4.35 -16.11 10.02
CA PHE A 85 5.67 -15.50 10.26
C PHE A 85 6.49 -16.27 11.30
N THR A 86 5.87 -17.16 12.07
CA THR A 86 6.58 -18.07 12.98
C THR A 86 7.34 -19.10 12.14
N GLU A 87 8.63 -19.30 12.46
CA GLU A 87 9.54 -20.22 11.72
C GLU A 87 9.69 -19.90 10.22
N ILE A 88 9.34 -18.69 9.78
CA ILE A 88 9.47 -18.30 8.37
C ILE A 88 10.95 -18.28 7.95
N THR A 89 11.24 -18.74 6.72
CA THR A 89 12.58 -18.63 6.15
C THR A 89 12.80 -17.29 5.45
N ALA A 90 14.05 -16.88 5.27
CA ALA A 90 14.38 -15.65 4.53
C ALA A 90 13.82 -15.67 3.08
N ASP A 91 13.81 -16.84 2.44
CA ASP A 91 13.27 -17.02 1.09
C ASP A 91 11.74 -16.85 1.05
N ALA A 92 11.04 -17.46 2.00
CA ALA A 92 9.60 -17.35 2.11
C ALA A 92 9.17 -15.90 2.46
N LEU A 93 9.90 -15.23 3.36
CA LEU A 93 9.66 -13.82 3.67
C LEU A 93 9.88 -12.94 2.44
N PHE A 94 10.99 -13.14 1.71
CA PHE A 94 11.25 -12.37 0.49
C PHE A 94 10.13 -12.59 -0.54
N GLU A 95 9.68 -13.81 -0.76
CA GLU A 95 8.62 -14.09 -1.73
C GLU A 95 7.29 -13.41 -1.36
N LYS A 96 6.90 -13.39 -0.07
CA LYS A 96 5.73 -12.62 0.39
C LYS A 96 5.87 -11.12 0.10
N VAL A 97 7.02 -10.54 0.45
CA VAL A 97 7.28 -9.11 0.21
C VAL A 97 7.30 -8.79 -1.29
N ARG A 98 7.93 -9.66 -2.09
CA ARG A 98 7.97 -9.52 -3.55
C ARG A 98 6.58 -9.51 -4.16
N GLN A 99 5.69 -10.41 -3.73
CA GLN A 99 4.31 -10.47 -4.21
C GLN A 99 3.55 -9.17 -3.92
N ILE A 100 3.62 -8.65 -2.69
CA ILE A 100 2.99 -7.36 -2.33
C ILE A 100 3.62 -6.20 -3.08
N PHE A 101 4.93 -6.19 -3.25
CA PHE A 101 5.64 -5.17 -4.00
C PHE A 101 5.16 -5.11 -5.45
N LEU A 102 5.15 -6.26 -6.15
CA LEU A 102 4.69 -6.37 -7.54
C LEU A 102 3.19 -6.06 -7.67
N TYR A 103 2.35 -6.57 -6.78
CA TYR A 103 0.94 -6.21 -6.74
C TYR A 103 0.74 -4.69 -6.62
N SER A 104 1.49 -4.05 -5.71
CA SER A 104 1.43 -2.61 -5.52
C SER A 104 1.82 -1.81 -6.77
N LEU A 105 2.73 -2.34 -7.60
CA LEU A 105 3.18 -1.68 -8.83
C LEU A 105 2.26 -1.96 -10.02
N HIS A 106 1.81 -3.21 -10.18
CA HIS A 106 1.17 -3.69 -11.41
C HIS A 106 -0.35 -3.70 -11.36
N ASP A 107 -0.98 -3.70 -10.17
CA ASP A 107 -2.43 -3.47 -10.13
C ASP A 107 -2.74 -2.02 -10.52
N GLU A 108 -3.55 -1.89 -11.56
CA GLU A 108 -3.80 -0.60 -12.19
C GLU A 108 -4.53 0.38 -11.25
N ASN A 109 -5.48 -0.10 -10.46
CA ASN A 109 -6.25 0.73 -9.54
C ASN A 109 -5.39 1.12 -8.32
N ILE A 110 -4.65 0.17 -7.74
CA ILE A 110 -3.79 0.40 -6.58
C ILE A 110 -2.67 1.39 -6.93
N SER A 111 -1.98 1.19 -8.06
CA SER A 111 -0.89 2.08 -8.49
C SER A 111 -1.40 3.48 -8.88
N ARG A 112 -2.53 3.59 -9.57
CA ARG A 112 -3.17 4.87 -9.87
C ARG A 112 -3.62 5.61 -8.60
N PHE A 113 -4.24 4.89 -7.68
CA PHE A 113 -4.68 5.48 -6.42
C PHE A 113 -3.51 6.00 -5.58
N ARG A 114 -2.42 5.23 -5.45
CA ARG A 114 -1.21 5.67 -4.76
C ARG A 114 -0.62 6.93 -5.39
N ARG A 115 -0.52 6.99 -6.74
CA ARG A 115 -0.03 8.19 -7.44
C ARG A 115 -0.93 9.39 -7.22
N MET A 116 -2.25 9.21 -7.30
CA MET A 116 -3.23 10.26 -6.98
C MET A 116 -3.00 10.78 -5.56
N MET A 117 -2.93 9.90 -4.57
CA MET A 117 -2.72 10.28 -3.17
C MET A 117 -1.34 10.94 -2.94
N THR A 118 -0.30 10.52 -3.67
CA THR A 118 1.03 11.15 -3.61
C THR A 118 1.01 12.59 -4.13
N ILE A 119 0.20 12.89 -5.15
CA ILE A 119 0.02 14.27 -5.65
C ILE A 119 -0.76 15.09 -4.63
N GLU A 120 -1.83 14.54 -4.08
CA GLU A 120 -2.81 15.27 -3.28
C GLU A 120 -2.42 15.44 -1.79
N GLN A 121 -1.44 14.70 -1.28
CA GLN A 121 -1.09 14.67 0.14
C GLN A 121 -0.75 16.05 0.74
N PHE A 122 -0.36 17.02 -0.08
CA PHE A 122 -0.04 18.39 0.35
C PHE A 122 -1.12 19.41 0.02
N CYS A 123 -2.22 19.00 -0.63
CA CYS A 123 -3.28 19.92 -1.04
C CYS A 123 -4.22 20.28 0.10
N SER A 124 -4.41 19.39 1.09
CA SER A 124 -5.21 19.66 2.28
C SER A 124 -4.77 18.84 3.49
N PRO A 125 -4.99 19.34 4.73
CA PRO A 125 -4.71 18.56 5.95
C PRO A 125 -5.48 17.23 6.01
N GLU A 126 -6.68 17.17 5.45
CA GLU A 126 -7.49 15.95 5.40
C GLU A 126 -6.85 14.88 4.50
N LEU A 127 -6.36 15.28 3.31
CA LEU A 127 -5.70 14.37 2.39
C LEU A 127 -4.31 13.95 2.90
N ALA A 128 -3.59 14.85 3.57
CA ALA A 128 -2.36 14.52 4.28
C ALA A 128 -2.59 13.44 5.35
N ALA A 129 -3.62 13.62 6.18
CA ALA A 129 -3.97 12.64 7.21
C ALA A 129 -4.43 11.30 6.61
N LEU A 130 -5.17 11.31 5.51
CA LEU A 130 -5.59 10.10 4.80
C LEU A 130 -4.38 9.36 4.23
N TYR A 131 -3.43 10.09 3.61
CA TYR A 131 -2.18 9.52 3.10
C TYR A 131 -1.36 8.88 4.23
N SER A 132 -1.12 9.62 5.33
CA SER A 132 -0.35 9.14 6.48
C SER A 132 -0.95 7.87 7.06
N ARG A 133 -2.26 7.86 7.35
CA ARG A 133 -2.95 6.67 7.87
C ARG A 133 -2.83 5.47 6.95
N ARG A 134 -3.01 5.65 5.63
CA ARG A 134 -3.08 4.53 4.69
C ARG A 134 -1.72 3.96 4.33
N TYR A 135 -0.74 4.82 4.08
CA TYR A 135 0.55 4.40 3.51
C TYR A 135 1.70 4.38 4.52
N VAL A 136 1.49 4.93 5.71
CA VAL A 136 2.53 4.96 6.74
C VAL A 136 2.06 4.26 8.02
N GLU A 137 1.08 4.84 8.73
CA GLU A 137 0.70 4.41 10.08
C GLU A 137 0.21 2.96 10.09
N ARG A 138 -0.82 2.63 9.28
CA ARG A 138 -1.39 1.26 9.25
C ARG A 138 -0.37 0.19 8.86
N VAL A 139 0.55 0.50 7.96
CA VAL A 139 1.59 -0.44 7.53
C VAL A 139 2.61 -0.66 8.65
N LEU A 140 3.00 0.41 9.34
CA LEU A 140 3.90 0.33 10.49
C LEU A 140 3.24 -0.40 11.66
N ASP A 141 1.99 -0.06 12.02
CA ASP A 141 1.24 -0.70 13.10
C ASP A 141 1.08 -2.20 12.89
N TYR A 142 0.76 -2.61 11.64
CA TYR A 142 0.66 -4.01 11.27
C TYR A 142 1.97 -4.76 11.52
N HIS A 143 3.10 -4.24 11.00
CA HIS A 143 4.40 -4.90 11.17
C HIS A 143 4.90 -4.85 12.62
N ALA A 144 4.67 -3.74 13.34
CA ALA A 144 4.98 -3.66 14.76
C ALA A 144 4.20 -4.70 15.57
N GLY A 145 2.95 -4.97 15.19
CA GLY A 145 2.14 -6.05 15.78
C GLY A 145 2.74 -7.44 15.55
N ILE A 146 3.19 -7.74 14.32
CA ILE A 146 3.90 -8.99 13.99
C ILE A 146 5.19 -9.10 14.83
N PHE A 147 6.05 -8.08 14.80
CA PHE A 147 7.33 -8.13 15.54
C PHE A 147 7.13 -8.26 17.04
N ARG A 148 6.14 -7.58 17.62
CA ARG A 148 5.79 -7.74 19.05
C ARG A 148 5.43 -9.17 19.39
N ALA A 149 4.68 -9.84 18.53
CA ALA A 149 4.31 -11.24 18.73
C ALA A 149 5.50 -12.19 18.57
N LEU A 150 6.36 -11.99 17.56
CA LEU A 150 7.56 -12.81 17.33
C LEU A 150 8.57 -12.65 18.47
N ILE A 151 8.77 -11.43 18.99
CA ILE A 151 9.62 -11.18 20.18
C ILE A 151 9.05 -11.92 21.39
N ALA A 152 7.74 -11.83 21.63
CA ALA A 152 7.10 -12.50 22.75
C ALA A 152 7.17 -14.04 22.66
N ALA A 153 7.23 -14.59 21.45
CA ALA A 153 7.43 -16.02 21.19
C ALA A 153 8.92 -16.44 21.25
N GLY A 154 9.87 -15.51 21.32
CA GLY A 154 11.30 -15.79 21.28
C GLY A 154 11.84 -16.16 19.87
N GLU A 155 11.08 -15.86 18.83
CA GLU A 155 11.44 -16.14 17.43
C GLU A 155 12.49 -15.16 16.87
N ILE A 156 12.50 -13.95 17.39
CA ILE A 156 13.45 -12.89 17.03
C ILE A 156 13.97 -12.18 18.28
N GLN A 157 15.05 -11.44 18.13
CA GLN A 157 15.66 -10.70 19.23
C GLN A 157 14.71 -9.67 19.85
N ALA A 158 14.89 -9.42 21.16
CA ALA A 158 14.11 -8.45 21.91
C ALA A 158 14.59 -7.02 21.61
N GLU A 159 13.95 -6.38 20.65
CA GLU A 159 14.13 -4.99 20.24
C GLU A 159 12.82 -4.22 20.31
N ASP A 160 12.86 -2.91 20.11
CA ASP A 160 11.65 -2.10 20.01
C ASP A 160 10.85 -2.43 18.74
N PRO A 161 9.61 -2.98 18.84
CA PRO A 161 8.83 -3.43 17.68
C PRO A 161 8.52 -2.31 16.69
N ASP A 162 8.33 -1.08 17.16
CA ASP A 162 7.99 0.06 16.30
C ASP A 162 9.22 0.50 15.49
N THR A 163 10.40 0.45 16.10
CA THR A 163 11.69 0.67 15.41
C THR A 163 11.96 -0.43 14.37
N LEU A 164 11.71 -1.70 14.70
CA LEU A 164 11.84 -2.81 13.75
C LEU A 164 10.89 -2.64 12.57
N ALA A 165 9.64 -2.24 12.82
CA ALA A 165 8.68 -1.96 11.75
C ALA A 165 9.16 -0.83 10.83
N MET A 166 9.70 0.25 11.39
CA MET A 166 10.26 1.35 10.61
C MET A 166 11.43 0.89 9.75
N LEU A 167 12.39 0.15 10.32
CA LEU A 167 13.56 -0.38 9.61
C LEU A 167 13.17 -1.33 8.47
N TYR A 168 12.13 -2.13 8.67
CA TYR A 168 11.67 -3.10 7.69
C TYR A 168 10.88 -2.45 6.55
N VAL A 169 9.93 -1.58 6.88
CA VAL A 169 8.94 -1.02 5.95
C VAL A 169 9.49 0.13 5.10
N ALA A 170 10.28 1.04 5.71
CA ALA A 170 10.68 2.27 5.02
C ALA A 170 11.44 2.04 3.70
N PRO A 171 12.39 1.08 3.59
CA PRO A 171 13.04 0.77 2.32
C PRO A 171 12.07 0.24 1.26
N VAL A 172 11.08 -0.57 1.64
CA VAL A 172 10.05 -1.11 0.72
C VAL A 172 9.25 0.03 0.12
N LEU A 173 8.72 0.94 0.96
CA LEU A 173 7.97 2.11 0.49
C LEU A 173 8.82 3.04 -0.39
N THR A 174 10.09 3.20 -0.04
CA THR A 174 11.05 3.98 -0.84
C THR A 174 11.22 3.39 -2.23
N LEU A 175 11.40 2.07 -2.34
CA LEU A 175 11.57 1.37 -3.63
C LEU A 175 10.30 1.41 -4.48
N ILE A 176 9.12 1.26 -3.89
CA ILE A 176 7.84 1.47 -4.59
C ILE A 176 7.79 2.89 -5.16
N GLY A 177 8.15 3.91 -4.37
CA GLY A 177 8.19 5.29 -4.81
C GLY A 177 9.23 5.55 -5.91
N VAL A 178 10.34 4.81 -5.98
CA VAL A 178 11.28 4.86 -7.11
C VAL A 178 10.62 4.31 -8.37
N CYS A 179 9.99 3.14 -8.30
CA CYS A 179 9.32 2.52 -9.44
C CYS A 179 8.13 3.36 -9.95
N ASP A 180 7.38 4.04 -9.09
CA ASP A 180 6.31 4.95 -9.50
C ASP A 180 6.80 6.10 -10.39
N ARG A 181 8.04 6.56 -10.17
CA ARG A 181 8.66 7.66 -10.93
C ARG A 181 9.53 7.18 -12.08
N GLN A 182 10.11 5.99 -11.97
CA GLN A 182 11.07 5.40 -12.90
C GLN A 182 10.78 3.90 -13.07
N PRO A 183 9.70 3.54 -13.81
CA PRO A 183 9.27 2.13 -13.95
C PRO A 183 10.34 1.21 -14.53
N GLU A 184 11.24 1.75 -15.35
CA GLU A 184 12.37 1.03 -15.95
C GLU A 184 13.38 0.49 -14.92
N ARG A 185 13.33 0.97 -13.68
CA ARG A 185 14.21 0.54 -12.59
C ARG A 185 13.64 -0.62 -11.75
N GLU A 186 12.54 -1.21 -12.13
CA GLU A 186 11.88 -2.28 -11.36
C GLU A 186 12.83 -3.43 -11.04
N THR A 187 13.59 -3.91 -12.03
CA THR A 187 14.58 -5.01 -11.82
C THR A 187 15.64 -4.64 -10.78
N GLU A 188 16.15 -3.40 -10.82
CA GLU A 188 17.10 -2.90 -9.81
C GLU A 188 16.43 -2.81 -8.43
N CYS A 189 15.20 -2.30 -8.38
CA CYS A 189 14.47 -2.18 -7.12
C CYS A 189 14.16 -3.55 -6.50
N LEU A 190 13.82 -4.56 -7.31
CA LEU A 190 13.64 -5.93 -6.83
C LEU A 190 14.91 -6.52 -6.24
N ALA A 191 16.06 -6.32 -6.88
CA ALA A 191 17.34 -6.79 -6.34
C ALA A 191 17.69 -6.10 -5.00
N ARG A 192 17.40 -4.80 -4.87
CA ARG A 192 17.58 -4.05 -3.61
C ARG A 192 16.60 -4.50 -2.53
N LEU A 193 15.37 -4.81 -2.92
CA LEU A 193 14.34 -5.35 -2.02
C LEU A 193 14.78 -6.68 -1.44
N GLU A 194 15.27 -7.59 -2.28
CA GLU A 194 15.81 -8.89 -1.84
C GLU A 194 16.97 -8.71 -0.86
N ALA A 195 17.94 -7.88 -1.21
CA ALA A 195 19.09 -7.61 -0.36
C ALA A 195 18.67 -7.04 1.01
N HIS A 196 17.69 -6.13 1.02
CA HIS A 196 17.14 -5.55 2.24
C HIS A 196 16.44 -6.59 3.11
N VAL A 197 15.51 -7.38 2.55
CA VAL A 197 14.75 -8.40 3.30
C VAL A 197 15.70 -9.45 3.91
N ARG A 198 16.68 -9.92 3.13
CA ARG A 198 17.68 -10.89 3.62
C ARG A 198 18.59 -10.33 4.71
N LEU A 199 19.00 -9.07 4.57
CA LEU A 199 19.77 -8.38 5.62
C LEU A 199 18.95 -8.23 6.90
N PHE A 200 17.73 -7.70 6.78
CA PHE A 200 16.85 -7.53 7.94
C PHE A 200 16.60 -8.87 8.65
N PHE A 201 16.29 -9.93 7.88
CA PHE A 201 16.07 -11.27 8.44
C PHE A 201 17.26 -11.74 9.28
N ARG A 202 18.50 -11.61 8.79
CA ARG A 202 19.70 -11.95 9.55
C ARG A 202 19.82 -11.13 10.82
N LEU A 203 19.66 -9.81 10.73
CA LEU A 203 19.80 -8.91 11.87
C LEU A 203 18.86 -9.24 13.04
N VAL A 204 17.65 -9.73 12.76
CA VAL A 204 16.68 -10.03 13.83
C VAL A 204 16.78 -11.47 14.36
N HIS A 205 17.47 -12.38 13.66
CA HIS A 205 17.65 -13.79 14.05
C HIS A 205 19.07 -14.14 14.53
N GLU A 206 20.07 -13.30 14.24
CA GLU A 206 21.46 -13.54 14.70
C GLU A 206 21.61 -13.08 16.16
N GLU A 207 22.22 -13.90 17.02
CA GLU A 207 22.60 -13.46 18.36
C GLU A 207 23.62 -12.31 18.25
N PRO A 208 23.51 -11.25 19.08
CA PRO A 208 24.54 -10.22 19.14
C PRO A 208 25.88 -10.86 19.44
N PRO A 209 26.99 -10.42 18.81
CA PRO A 209 28.31 -10.93 19.14
C PRO A 209 28.54 -10.76 20.64
N ALA A 210 28.94 -11.85 21.31
CA ALA A 210 29.23 -11.83 22.73
C ALA A 210 30.12 -10.62 23.05
N GLU A 211 29.67 -9.73 23.95
CA GLU A 211 30.44 -8.58 24.37
C GLU A 211 31.80 -9.11 24.84
N THR A 212 32.85 -8.77 24.09
CA THR A 212 34.21 -9.03 24.52
C THR A 212 34.46 -8.20 25.78
N GLN A 213 34.28 -8.82 26.94
CA GLN A 213 34.65 -8.20 28.20
C GLN A 213 36.14 -7.84 28.14
N ALA A 214 36.39 -6.52 28.02
CA ALA A 214 37.74 -5.95 28.10
C ALA A 214 38.11 -5.63 29.54
#